data_fc2ed5c28b6bb1d98a1c2f4b18669708
#
_entry.id   fc2ed5c28b6bb1d98a1c2f4b18669708
#
_cell.length_a   1.000
_cell.length_b   1.000
_cell.length_c   1.000
_cell.angle_alpha   90.00
_cell.angle_beta   90.00
_cell.angle_gamma   90.00
#
_symmetry.space_group_name_H-M   'P 1'
#
loop_
_entity.id
_entity.type
_entity.pdbx_description
1 polymer ?
#
loop_
_entity_poly.entity_id
_entity_poly.type
_entity_poly.pdbx_seq_one_letter_code
_entity_poly.pdbx_strand_id
1 'polypeptide(L)'
;MDKIYDVFTVGAGPAGLTAALYCRRAEKSVIIAEKEVAGGQVTHSPKIENYPGSAQMSGLDFAERLVAQVKEHGAELVEDEVTALHRDDNGLWTVSLAGGDKVRARSVIIAAGVHHRTLGLAGEDELEGAGVSYCAVCDGAFYRGMTVAVIGGGNSALQEAVMLSEICKKVYVIQNLNTLTGESALCGILAAAPNVEIITGTVVGELIEDGGELRAIRLAPGTDKPTYPSCAAVDGDVLPLDGIFVAVGLKPENDCFADVASLDECGYISADESCSLGNGLFVAGDCRTKAVRQITTAVGDGAVAAVAACRYLTTL
;
A
#
# COMPACT_ATOMS: atom_id res chain seq x y z
N MET A 1 6.74 27.84 -25.34
CA MET A 1 5.39 27.40 -24.94
C MET A 1 5.58 26.19 -24.06
N ASP A 2 5.09 26.23 -22.86
CA ASP A 2 5.21 25.09 -21.97
C ASP A 2 4.45 23.90 -22.54
N LYS A 3 5.08 22.74 -22.55
CA LYS A 3 4.51 21.49 -23.07
C LYS A 3 3.23 21.14 -22.30
N ILE A 4 2.13 20.88 -23.00
CA ILE A 4 0.89 20.37 -22.41
C ILE A 4 0.81 18.88 -22.70
N TYR A 5 0.75 18.07 -21.65
CA TYR A 5 0.57 16.63 -21.76
C TYR A 5 -0.92 16.28 -21.89
N ASP A 6 -1.22 15.16 -22.52
CA ASP A 6 -2.59 14.64 -22.52
C ASP A 6 -2.94 14.09 -21.14
N VAL A 7 -2.03 13.36 -20.52
CA VAL A 7 -2.21 12.73 -19.20
C VAL A 7 -1.02 12.99 -18.30
N PHE A 8 -1.28 13.42 -17.09
CA PHE A 8 -0.34 13.41 -15.96
C PHE A 8 -0.71 12.30 -15.00
N THR A 9 0.25 11.46 -14.61
CA THR A 9 0.04 10.40 -13.63
C THR A 9 0.82 10.72 -12.37
N VAL A 10 0.15 10.69 -11.22
CA VAL A 10 0.74 10.87 -9.89
C VAL A 10 1.04 9.49 -9.31
N GLY A 11 2.30 9.21 -9.08
CA GLY A 11 2.78 7.92 -8.56
C GLY A 11 3.14 6.91 -9.66
N ALA A 12 4.30 6.29 -9.52
CA ALA A 12 4.83 5.26 -10.41
C ALA A 12 4.77 3.85 -9.80
N GLY A 13 3.76 3.58 -8.97
CA GLY A 13 3.42 2.22 -8.56
C GLY A 13 2.71 1.43 -9.67
N PRO A 14 2.29 0.17 -9.43
CA PRO A 14 1.65 -0.69 -10.43
C PRO A 14 0.43 -0.05 -11.11
N ALA A 15 -0.39 0.71 -10.37
CA ALA A 15 -1.55 1.41 -10.92
C ALA A 15 -1.14 2.53 -11.87
N GLY A 16 -0.23 3.43 -11.46
CA GLY A 16 0.20 4.57 -12.25
C GLY A 16 0.98 4.15 -13.50
N LEU A 17 1.89 3.20 -13.37
CA LEU A 17 2.64 2.65 -14.50
C LEU A 17 1.70 1.96 -15.51
N THR A 18 0.72 1.19 -15.03
CA THR A 18 -0.28 0.58 -15.92
C THR A 18 -1.11 1.64 -16.64
N ALA A 19 -1.56 2.66 -15.92
CA ALA A 19 -2.31 3.76 -16.52
C ALA A 19 -1.49 4.45 -17.62
N ALA A 20 -0.23 4.75 -17.34
CA ALA A 20 0.68 5.35 -18.32
C ALA A 20 0.88 4.46 -19.55
N LEU A 21 1.09 3.15 -19.36
CA LEU A 21 1.22 2.19 -20.46
C LEU A 21 0.00 2.21 -21.38
N TYR A 22 -1.20 2.12 -20.81
CA TYR A 22 -2.44 2.12 -21.60
C TYR A 22 -2.65 3.45 -22.35
N CYS A 23 -2.38 4.58 -21.71
CA CYS A 23 -2.45 5.90 -22.35
C CYS A 23 -1.42 6.03 -23.49
N ARG A 24 -0.18 5.57 -23.29
CA ARG A 24 0.86 5.59 -24.33
C ARG A 24 0.47 4.70 -25.52
N ARG A 25 -0.08 3.54 -25.28
CA ARG A 25 -0.58 2.65 -26.35
C ARG A 25 -1.77 3.26 -27.10
N ALA A 26 -2.49 4.19 -26.49
CA ALA A 26 -3.52 5.02 -27.13
C ALA A 26 -2.96 6.33 -27.73
N GLU A 27 -1.63 6.41 -27.94
CA GLU A 27 -0.90 7.53 -28.54
C GLU A 27 -1.04 8.87 -27.78
N LYS A 28 -1.37 8.82 -26.47
CA LYS A 28 -1.42 10.01 -25.62
C LYS A 28 -0.04 10.36 -25.10
N SER A 29 0.29 11.65 -25.01
CA SER A 29 1.49 12.13 -24.32
C SER A 29 1.30 11.98 -22.82
N VAL A 30 2.24 11.29 -22.14
CA VAL A 30 2.16 10.97 -20.72
C VAL A 30 3.42 11.35 -19.99
N ILE A 31 3.25 11.98 -18.82
CA ILE A 31 4.30 12.18 -17.83
C ILE A 31 3.83 11.60 -16.49
N ILE A 32 4.75 10.99 -15.77
CA ILE A 32 4.55 10.36 -14.46
C ILE A 32 5.46 11.08 -13.47
N ALA A 33 4.94 11.48 -12.32
CA ALA A 33 5.75 11.94 -11.19
C ALA A 33 5.78 10.87 -10.09
N GLU A 34 6.96 10.57 -9.58
CA GLU A 34 7.18 9.66 -8.46
C GLU A 34 8.12 10.34 -7.45
N LYS A 35 7.74 10.33 -6.18
CA LYS A 35 8.51 10.97 -5.10
C LYS A 35 9.62 10.09 -4.54
N GLU A 36 9.50 8.78 -4.70
CA GLU A 36 10.42 7.76 -4.18
C GLU A 36 10.97 6.90 -5.33
N VAL A 37 11.05 5.60 -5.11
CA VAL A 37 11.50 4.65 -6.13
C VAL A 37 10.34 4.24 -7.03
N ALA A 38 10.55 4.33 -8.35
CA ALA A 38 9.56 3.87 -9.31
C ALA A 38 9.30 2.36 -9.15
N GLY A 39 8.02 2.01 -8.98
CA GLY A 39 7.54 0.69 -8.63
C GLY A 39 6.63 0.74 -7.39
N GLY A 40 6.83 1.72 -6.51
CA GLY A 40 6.07 1.89 -5.27
C GLY A 40 6.27 0.72 -4.30
N GLN A 41 5.31 0.49 -3.42
CA GLN A 41 5.40 -0.49 -2.32
C GLN A 41 5.77 -1.92 -2.76
N VAL A 42 5.49 -2.31 -4.00
CA VAL A 42 5.83 -3.65 -4.49
C VAL A 42 7.34 -3.92 -4.47
N THR A 43 8.19 -2.89 -4.56
CA THR A 43 9.66 -3.03 -4.55
C THR A 43 10.21 -3.63 -3.26
N HIS A 44 9.49 -3.49 -2.15
CA HIS A 44 9.86 -4.04 -0.83
C HIS A 44 9.55 -5.54 -0.72
N SER A 45 8.72 -6.10 -1.61
CA SER A 45 8.38 -7.52 -1.54
C SER A 45 9.54 -8.40 -2.02
N PRO A 46 10.10 -9.28 -1.17
CA PRO A 46 11.20 -10.15 -1.57
C PRO A 46 10.75 -11.16 -2.63
N LYS A 47 9.45 -11.47 -2.69
CA LYS A 47 8.92 -12.51 -3.56
C LYS A 47 7.44 -12.29 -3.90
N ILE A 48 7.11 -12.33 -5.18
CA ILE A 48 5.74 -12.27 -5.71
C ILE A 48 5.41 -13.62 -6.34
N GLU A 49 4.35 -14.27 -5.86
CA GLU A 49 3.84 -15.54 -6.38
C GLU A 49 2.36 -15.47 -6.77
N ASN A 50 1.67 -14.39 -6.38
CA ASN A 50 0.23 -14.22 -6.55
C ASN A 50 -0.16 -13.29 -7.72
N TYR A 51 0.79 -12.96 -8.62
CA TYR A 51 0.49 -12.18 -9.81
C TYR A 51 0.25 -13.12 -11.00
N PRO A 52 -1.00 -13.23 -11.53
CA PRO A 52 -1.33 -14.16 -12.61
C PRO A 52 -0.53 -13.88 -13.88
N GLY A 53 -0.11 -14.95 -14.54
CA GLY A 53 0.64 -14.86 -15.81
C GLY A 53 2.13 -14.60 -15.65
N SER A 54 2.63 -14.53 -14.42
CA SER A 54 4.06 -14.41 -14.12
C SER A 54 4.55 -15.58 -13.27
N ALA A 55 5.75 -16.07 -13.56
CA ALA A 55 6.46 -16.93 -12.63
C ALA A 55 6.88 -16.12 -11.40
N GLN A 56 7.27 -16.80 -10.34
CA GLN A 56 7.86 -16.18 -9.15
C GLN A 56 8.97 -15.20 -9.53
N MET A 57 8.93 -13.99 -8.95
CA MET A 57 9.95 -12.95 -9.09
C MET A 57 10.00 -12.07 -7.85
N SER A 58 11.06 -11.28 -7.67
CA SER A 58 11.08 -10.23 -6.66
C SER A 58 10.16 -9.06 -7.04
N GLY A 59 9.74 -8.27 -6.05
CA GLY A 59 9.00 -7.04 -6.30
C GLY A 59 9.81 -6.02 -7.08
N LEU A 60 11.13 -5.98 -6.86
CA LEU A 60 12.03 -5.12 -7.61
C LEU A 60 12.08 -5.52 -9.09
N ASP A 61 12.25 -6.83 -9.41
CA ASP A 61 12.22 -7.31 -10.81
C ASP A 61 10.89 -6.99 -11.49
N PHE A 62 9.78 -7.12 -10.76
CA PHE A 62 8.45 -6.76 -11.25
C PHE A 62 8.37 -5.28 -11.61
N ALA A 63 8.81 -4.42 -10.69
CA ALA A 63 8.82 -2.97 -10.86
C ALA A 63 9.70 -2.53 -12.03
N GLU A 64 10.94 -3.04 -12.11
CA GLU A 64 11.88 -2.75 -13.18
C GLU A 64 11.31 -3.10 -14.56
N ARG A 65 10.70 -4.28 -14.69
CA ARG A 65 10.05 -4.70 -15.96
C ARG A 65 8.91 -3.77 -16.35
N LEU A 66 8.08 -3.37 -15.40
CA LEU A 66 6.94 -2.49 -15.66
C LEU A 66 7.42 -1.07 -16.03
N VAL A 67 8.42 -0.53 -15.32
CA VAL A 67 9.07 0.75 -15.64
C VAL A 67 9.72 0.72 -17.03
N ALA A 68 10.48 -0.33 -17.35
CA ALA A 68 11.11 -0.49 -18.65
C ALA A 68 10.07 -0.49 -19.79
N GLN A 69 8.97 -1.25 -19.61
CA GLN A 69 7.89 -1.32 -20.58
C GLN A 69 7.25 0.04 -20.81
N VAL A 70 6.99 0.81 -19.76
CA VAL A 70 6.38 2.14 -19.85
C VAL A 70 7.31 3.15 -20.53
N LYS A 71 8.62 3.11 -20.23
CA LYS A 71 9.64 3.95 -20.87
C LYS A 71 9.81 3.60 -22.36
N GLU A 72 9.80 2.32 -22.72
CA GLU A 72 9.87 1.86 -24.13
C GLU A 72 8.70 2.41 -24.96
N HIS A 73 7.52 2.57 -24.36
CA HIS A 73 6.35 3.19 -24.99
C HIS A 73 6.41 4.73 -24.98
N GLY A 74 7.49 5.32 -24.46
CA GLY A 74 7.74 6.76 -24.53
C GLY A 74 6.99 7.60 -23.48
N ALA A 75 6.63 7.05 -22.32
CA ALA A 75 6.21 7.85 -21.19
C ALA A 75 7.42 8.54 -20.56
N GLU A 76 7.24 9.78 -20.12
CA GLU A 76 8.24 10.53 -19.38
C GLU A 76 8.05 10.27 -17.87
N LEU A 77 9.16 10.08 -17.16
CA LEU A 77 9.17 9.91 -15.70
C LEU A 77 10.01 11.02 -15.07
N VAL A 78 9.48 11.67 -14.06
CA VAL A 78 10.16 12.68 -13.24
C VAL A 78 10.15 12.21 -11.78
N GLU A 79 11.32 12.33 -11.13
CA GLU A 79 11.50 12.05 -9.71
C GLU A 79 11.21 13.33 -8.93
N ASP A 80 9.94 13.52 -8.56
CA ASP A 80 9.50 14.67 -7.79
C ASP A 80 8.13 14.41 -7.14
N GLU A 81 7.83 15.10 -6.05
CA GLU A 81 6.59 14.99 -5.32
C GLU A 81 5.52 15.95 -5.86
N VAL A 82 4.31 15.45 -6.08
CA VAL A 82 3.16 16.29 -6.41
C VAL A 82 2.60 16.90 -5.12
N THR A 83 2.62 18.22 -5.04
CA THR A 83 2.17 18.96 -3.86
C THR A 83 0.79 19.57 -3.99
N ALA A 84 0.31 19.82 -5.21
CA ALA A 84 -1.04 20.34 -5.46
C ALA A 84 -1.49 20.11 -6.90
N LEU A 85 -2.81 20.03 -7.06
CA LEU A 85 -3.50 19.99 -8.35
C LEU A 85 -4.45 21.19 -8.44
N HIS A 86 -4.42 21.91 -9.56
CA HIS A 86 -5.34 23.00 -9.84
C HIS A 86 -5.88 22.90 -11.26
N ARG A 87 -7.19 23.09 -11.43
CA ARG A 87 -7.83 23.13 -12.75
C ARG A 87 -8.19 24.56 -13.09
N ASP A 88 -7.71 25.06 -14.25
CA ASP A 88 -8.01 26.42 -14.71
C ASP A 88 -9.39 26.50 -15.40
N ASP A 89 -9.85 27.75 -15.67
CA ASP A 89 -11.13 28.01 -16.32
C ASP A 89 -11.19 27.44 -17.76
N ASN A 90 -10.05 27.18 -18.40
CA ASN A 90 -9.96 26.56 -19.71
C ASN A 90 -10.00 25.03 -19.65
N GLY A 91 -10.14 24.47 -18.46
CA GLY A 91 -10.22 23.04 -18.24
C GLY A 91 -8.88 22.29 -18.20
N LEU A 92 -7.75 23.01 -18.21
CA LEU A 92 -6.43 22.41 -18.08
C LEU A 92 -6.02 22.26 -16.60
N TRP A 93 -5.39 21.16 -16.31
CA TRP A 93 -4.78 20.89 -15.01
C TRP A 93 -3.38 21.47 -14.94
N THR A 94 -3.05 22.09 -13.85
CA THR A 94 -1.71 22.49 -13.45
C THR A 94 -1.31 21.64 -12.25
N VAL A 95 -0.26 20.86 -12.40
CA VAL A 95 0.34 20.01 -11.36
C VAL A 95 1.55 20.73 -10.80
N SER A 96 1.56 21.01 -9.51
CA SER A 96 2.69 21.63 -8.81
C SER A 96 3.58 20.56 -8.22
N LEU A 97 4.88 20.66 -8.44
CA LEU A 97 5.91 19.75 -7.95
C LEU A 97 6.68 20.40 -6.79
N ALA A 98 7.20 19.59 -5.87
CA ALA A 98 7.96 20.06 -4.70
C ALA A 98 9.25 20.81 -5.09
N GLY A 99 9.89 20.41 -6.20
CA GLY A 99 11.04 21.12 -6.79
C GLY A 99 10.73 22.51 -7.34
N GLY A 100 9.45 22.94 -7.32
CA GLY A 100 8.99 24.25 -7.78
C GLY A 100 8.51 24.28 -9.23
N ASP A 101 8.69 23.22 -9.97
CA ASP A 101 8.20 23.10 -11.35
C ASP A 101 6.67 22.95 -11.40
N LYS A 102 6.09 23.37 -12.53
CA LYS A 102 4.68 23.21 -12.82
C LYS A 102 4.49 22.54 -14.17
N VAL A 103 3.70 21.48 -14.20
CA VAL A 103 3.39 20.73 -15.41
C VAL A 103 1.92 20.92 -15.76
N ARG A 104 1.64 21.13 -17.04
CA ARG A 104 0.25 21.26 -17.54
C ARG A 104 -0.20 20.00 -18.24
N ALA A 105 -1.43 19.56 -17.94
CA ALA A 105 -2.04 18.40 -18.56
C ALA A 105 -3.54 18.59 -18.82
N ARG A 106 -4.09 17.85 -19.80
CA ARG A 106 -5.52 17.83 -20.09
C ARG A 106 -6.30 16.92 -19.13
N SER A 107 -5.65 15.91 -18.60
CA SER A 107 -6.22 15.00 -17.60
C SER A 107 -5.16 14.57 -16.58
N VAL A 108 -5.62 14.17 -15.39
CA VAL A 108 -4.76 13.70 -14.30
C VAL A 108 -5.28 12.36 -13.79
N ILE A 109 -4.38 11.42 -13.52
CA ILE A 109 -4.68 10.15 -12.85
C ILE A 109 -3.89 10.13 -11.53
N ILE A 110 -4.59 10.14 -10.39
CA ILE A 110 -3.99 10.02 -9.06
C ILE A 110 -3.80 8.53 -8.77
N ALA A 111 -2.57 8.10 -8.58
CA ALA A 111 -2.17 6.73 -8.24
C ALA A 111 -1.13 6.72 -7.12
N ALA A 112 -1.34 7.58 -6.12
CA ALA A 112 -0.40 7.85 -5.02
C ALA A 112 -0.18 6.67 -4.06
N GLY A 113 -1.02 5.62 -4.14
CA GLY A 113 -0.88 4.43 -3.32
C GLY A 113 -1.23 4.66 -1.84
N VAL A 114 -0.66 3.83 -0.98
CA VAL A 114 -0.77 3.90 0.50
C VAL A 114 0.56 3.50 1.11
N HIS A 115 0.79 3.88 2.36
CA HIS A 115 1.88 3.35 3.18
C HIS A 115 1.30 2.51 4.32
N HIS A 116 2.01 1.45 4.69
CA HIS A 116 1.71 0.73 5.92
C HIS A 116 2.09 1.59 7.12
N ARG A 117 1.28 1.53 8.17
CA ARG A 117 1.70 2.07 9.45
C ARG A 117 2.69 1.10 10.07
N THR A 118 3.82 1.61 10.48
CA THR A 118 4.88 0.86 11.18
C THR A 118 4.60 0.82 12.68
N LEU A 119 5.31 -0.04 13.39
CA LEU A 119 5.35 -0.06 14.85
C LEU A 119 6.25 1.07 15.38
N GLY A 120 7.16 1.58 14.57
CA GLY A 120 8.15 2.59 14.92
C GLY A 120 9.25 2.05 15.85
N LEU A 121 9.55 0.77 15.72
CA LEU A 121 10.59 0.10 16.52
C LEU A 121 11.94 0.16 15.83
N ALA A 122 13.00 0.19 16.62
CA ALA A 122 14.36 0.09 16.09
C ALA A 122 14.55 -1.25 15.36
N GLY A 123 15.14 -1.22 14.16
CA GLY A 123 15.39 -2.41 13.34
C GLY A 123 14.16 -2.90 12.54
N GLU A 124 13.03 -2.21 12.60
CA GLU A 124 11.81 -2.64 11.89
C GLU A 124 12.02 -2.62 10.38
N ASP A 125 12.62 -1.55 9.84
CA ASP A 125 12.86 -1.41 8.41
C ASP A 125 13.92 -2.40 7.90
N GLU A 126 14.98 -2.68 8.69
CA GLU A 126 16.03 -3.63 8.34
C GLU A 126 15.54 -5.08 8.35
N LEU A 127 14.50 -5.37 9.12
CA LEU A 127 13.89 -6.69 9.23
C LEU A 127 12.71 -6.90 8.25
N GLU A 128 12.36 -5.90 7.45
CA GLU A 128 11.34 -6.09 6.41
C GLU A 128 11.77 -7.14 5.40
N GLY A 129 10.95 -8.18 5.22
CA GLY A 129 11.28 -9.37 4.43
C GLY A 129 12.22 -10.37 5.12
N ALA A 130 12.74 -10.04 6.32
CA ALA A 130 13.61 -10.89 7.14
C ALA A 130 12.98 -11.22 8.51
N GLY A 131 11.65 -11.32 8.55
CA GLY A 131 10.85 -11.63 9.75
C GLY A 131 9.78 -10.59 10.05
N VAL A 132 9.85 -9.39 9.48
CA VAL A 132 8.77 -8.40 9.51
C VAL A 132 8.09 -8.36 8.16
N SER A 133 6.76 -8.46 8.15
CA SER A 133 5.93 -8.34 6.95
C SER A 133 4.73 -7.46 7.23
N TYR A 134 4.22 -6.80 6.19
CA TYR A 134 3.01 -5.97 6.23
C TYR A 134 1.85 -6.57 5.41
N CYS A 135 2.02 -7.79 4.87
CA CYS A 135 1.02 -8.41 4.00
C CYS A 135 1.00 -9.95 4.13
N ALA A 136 0.10 -10.49 4.92
CA ALA A 136 -0.02 -11.95 5.07
C ALA A 136 -0.42 -12.66 3.76
N VAL A 137 -1.22 -12.01 2.90
CA VAL A 137 -1.60 -12.55 1.58
C VAL A 137 -0.39 -12.65 0.64
N CYS A 138 0.59 -11.76 0.82
CA CYS A 138 1.81 -11.75 0.02
C CYS A 138 2.82 -12.80 0.52
N ASP A 139 3.09 -12.77 1.81
CA ASP A 139 4.26 -13.44 2.42
C ASP A 139 3.91 -14.65 3.28
N GLY A 140 2.64 -14.81 3.67
CA GLY A 140 2.22 -15.85 4.62
C GLY A 140 2.64 -17.25 4.21
N ALA A 141 2.69 -17.56 2.92
CA ALA A 141 3.10 -18.86 2.41
C ALA A 141 4.55 -19.23 2.81
N PHE A 142 5.43 -18.25 3.02
CA PHE A 142 6.83 -18.45 3.43
C PHE A 142 6.95 -18.93 4.88
N TYR A 143 5.95 -18.62 5.69
CA TYR A 143 5.89 -18.97 7.12
C TYR A 143 5.12 -20.27 7.40
N ARG A 144 4.91 -21.11 6.39
CA ARG A 144 4.23 -22.42 6.55
C ARG A 144 4.92 -23.28 7.59
N GLY A 145 4.17 -23.73 8.61
CA GLY A 145 4.66 -24.56 9.70
C GLY A 145 5.51 -23.83 10.75
N MET A 146 5.66 -22.52 10.63
CA MET A 146 6.40 -21.65 11.54
C MET A 146 5.49 -21.03 12.61
N THR A 147 6.08 -20.36 13.58
CA THR A 147 5.41 -19.58 14.62
C THR A 147 5.44 -18.11 14.26
N VAL A 148 4.29 -17.47 14.18
CA VAL A 148 4.19 -16.06 13.78
C VAL A 148 3.30 -15.26 14.73
N ALA A 149 3.42 -13.94 14.69
CA ALA A 149 2.47 -13.04 15.33
C ALA A 149 1.83 -12.09 14.31
N VAL A 150 0.54 -11.80 14.49
CA VAL A 150 -0.17 -10.72 13.81
C VAL A 150 -0.35 -9.58 14.80
N ILE A 151 0.13 -8.40 14.44
CA ILE A 151 0.09 -7.23 15.28
C ILE A 151 -1.07 -6.36 14.84
N GLY A 152 -2.10 -6.27 15.68
CA GLY A 152 -3.36 -5.56 15.42
C GLY A 152 -4.57 -6.40 15.81
N GLY A 153 -5.75 -5.76 15.89
CA GLY A 153 -7.00 -6.42 16.30
C GLY A 153 -8.24 -5.95 15.54
N GLY A 154 -8.06 -5.20 14.45
CA GLY A 154 -9.11 -4.82 13.51
C GLY A 154 -9.37 -5.89 12.45
N ASN A 155 -10.38 -5.70 11.59
CA ASN A 155 -10.79 -6.67 10.58
C ASN A 155 -9.63 -7.19 9.72
N SER A 156 -8.74 -6.33 9.25
CA SER A 156 -7.59 -6.73 8.42
C SER A 156 -6.67 -7.69 9.19
N ALA A 157 -6.29 -7.35 10.42
CA ALA A 157 -5.46 -8.20 11.26
C ALA A 157 -6.10 -9.57 11.54
N LEU A 158 -7.41 -9.58 11.84
CA LEU A 158 -8.12 -10.83 12.12
C LEU A 158 -8.28 -11.71 10.87
N GLN A 159 -8.50 -11.13 9.69
CA GLN A 159 -8.54 -11.87 8.42
C GLN A 159 -7.18 -12.49 8.10
N GLU A 160 -6.10 -11.74 8.30
CA GLU A 160 -4.73 -12.23 8.14
C GLU A 160 -4.42 -13.35 9.13
N ALA A 161 -4.81 -13.18 10.40
CA ALA A 161 -4.62 -14.21 11.42
C ALA A 161 -5.39 -15.51 11.12
N VAL A 162 -6.62 -15.42 10.58
CA VAL A 162 -7.40 -16.59 10.12
C VAL A 162 -6.63 -17.31 9.02
N MET A 163 -6.18 -16.58 8.00
CA MET A 163 -5.42 -17.17 6.88
C MET A 163 -4.12 -17.82 7.36
N LEU A 164 -3.37 -17.15 8.22
CA LEU A 164 -2.12 -17.69 8.78
C LEU A 164 -2.35 -18.91 9.68
N SER A 165 -3.48 -18.96 10.40
CA SER A 165 -3.82 -20.12 11.25
C SER A 165 -3.99 -21.43 10.47
N GLU A 166 -4.32 -21.35 9.17
CA GLU A 166 -4.46 -22.53 8.30
C GLU A 166 -3.11 -23.12 7.88
N ILE A 167 -2.03 -22.33 7.90
CA ILE A 167 -0.74 -22.71 7.33
C ILE A 167 0.41 -22.71 8.35
N CYS A 168 0.33 -21.90 9.39
CA CYS A 168 1.36 -21.78 10.41
C CYS A 168 1.18 -22.78 11.55
N LYS A 169 2.27 -23.10 12.23
CA LYS A 169 2.27 -23.97 13.42
C LYS A 169 1.57 -23.30 14.60
N LYS A 170 1.83 -22.01 14.80
CA LYS A 170 1.29 -21.20 15.89
C LYS A 170 1.11 -19.77 15.40
N VAL A 171 -0.01 -19.13 15.75
CA VAL A 171 -0.28 -17.71 15.46
C VAL A 171 -0.62 -17.01 16.78
N TYR A 172 0.11 -15.96 17.08
CA TYR A 172 -0.24 -15.02 18.13
C TYR A 172 -0.96 -13.82 17.51
N VAL A 173 -2.06 -13.36 18.12
CA VAL A 173 -2.71 -12.09 17.75
C VAL A 173 -2.48 -11.11 18.88
N ILE A 174 -1.70 -10.06 18.63
CA ILE A 174 -1.29 -9.10 19.65
C ILE A 174 -2.01 -7.78 19.41
N GLN A 175 -2.84 -7.38 20.36
CA GLN A 175 -3.65 -6.18 20.29
C GLN A 175 -3.32 -5.24 21.46
N ASN A 176 -3.08 -3.96 21.14
CA ASN A 176 -2.80 -2.92 22.15
C ASN A 176 -4.00 -2.60 23.05
N LEU A 177 -5.22 -2.73 22.54
CA LEU A 177 -6.44 -2.53 23.31
C LEU A 177 -6.81 -3.79 24.12
N ASN A 178 -7.63 -3.63 25.15
CA ASN A 178 -8.11 -4.74 25.99
C ASN A 178 -9.10 -5.67 25.27
N THR A 179 -9.55 -5.31 24.05
CA THR A 179 -10.48 -6.09 23.24
C THR A 179 -10.09 -6.03 21.77
N LEU A 180 -10.44 -7.05 21.02
CA LEU A 180 -10.38 -7.02 19.56
C LEU A 180 -11.45 -6.06 19.04
N THR A 181 -11.16 -5.34 17.96
CA THR A 181 -12.05 -4.34 17.35
C THR A 181 -12.65 -4.80 16.01
N GLY A 182 -12.27 -5.99 15.56
CA GLY A 182 -12.81 -6.59 14.33
C GLY A 182 -14.17 -7.28 14.58
N GLU A 183 -14.74 -7.79 13.51
CA GLU A 183 -16.04 -8.45 13.48
C GLU A 183 -16.10 -9.67 14.39
N SER A 184 -17.23 -9.83 15.12
CA SER A 184 -17.43 -10.95 16.06
C SER A 184 -17.29 -12.32 15.40
N ALA A 185 -17.62 -12.45 14.12
CA ALA A 185 -17.46 -13.69 13.37
C ALA A 185 -15.97 -14.10 13.25
N LEU A 186 -15.09 -13.16 12.93
CA LEU A 186 -13.65 -13.40 12.87
C LEU A 186 -13.05 -13.71 14.24
N CYS A 187 -13.48 -12.95 15.26
CA CYS A 187 -13.10 -13.24 16.65
C CYS A 187 -13.47 -14.66 17.06
N GLY A 188 -14.69 -15.12 16.70
CA GLY A 188 -15.17 -16.46 17.00
C GLY A 188 -14.35 -17.57 16.32
N ILE A 189 -13.97 -17.36 15.05
CA ILE A 189 -13.12 -18.31 14.29
C ILE A 189 -11.76 -18.43 14.98
N LEU A 190 -11.12 -17.31 15.30
CA LEU A 190 -9.78 -17.31 15.92
C LEU A 190 -9.80 -17.90 17.33
N ALA A 191 -10.83 -17.60 18.12
CA ALA A 191 -10.99 -18.17 19.47
C ALA A 191 -11.19 -19.70 19.45
N ALA A 192 -11.73 -20.26 18.36
CA ALA A 192 -11.92 -21.70 18.19
C ALA A 192 -10.69 -22.39 17.58
N ALA A 193 -9.75 -21.65 17.01
CA ALA A 193 -8.57 -22.23 16.35
C ALA A 193 -7.53 -22.71 17.39
N PRO A 194 -7.14 -24.01 17.41
CA PRO A 194 -6.32 -24.58 18.47
C PRO A 194 -4.87 -24.07 18.48
N ASN A 195 -4.41 -23.51 17.36
CA ASN A 195 -3.07 -22.97 17.18
C ASN A 195 -3.02 -21.45 17.26
N VAL A 196 -4.12 -20.78 17.61
CA VAL A 196 -4.17 -19.32 17.78
C VAL A 196 -4.17 -18.97 19.27
N GLU A 197 -3.44 -17.94 19.61
CA GLU A 197 -3.45 -17.32 20.93
C GLU A 197 -3.64 -15.82 20.82
N ILE A 198 -4.63 -15.29 21.52
CA ILE A 198 -4.98 -13.86 21.49
C ILE A 198 -4.44 -13.19 22.75
N ILE A 199 -3.59 -12.19 22.56
CA ILE A 199 -2.96 -11.40 23.62
C ILE A 199 -3.45 -9.95 23.49
N THR A 200 -4.29 -9.51 24.39
CA THR A 200 -4.84 -8.14 24.40
C THR A 200 -4.17 -7.27 25.46
N GLY A 201 -4.35 -5.95 25.38
CA GLY A 201 -3.73 -4.99 26.30
C GLY A 201 -2.19 -5.00 26.21
N THR A 202 -1.63 -5.40 25.05
CA THR A 202 -0.22 -5.69 24.88
C THR A 202 0.27 -5.12 23.55
N VAL A 203 1.50 -4.61 23.53
CA VAL A 203 2.20 -4.15 22.33
C VAL A 203 3.53 -4.86 22.18
N VAL A 204 4.10 -4.79 20.99
CA VAL A 204 5.50 -5.15 20.76
C VAL A 204 6.35 -3.97 21.20
N GLY A 205 7.28 -4.18 22.10
CA GLY A 205 8.19 -3.16 22.62
C GLY A 205 9.59 -3.22 22.02
N GLU A 206 9.99 -4.40 21.51
CA GLU A 206 11.32 -4.61 20.92
C GLU A 206 11.27 -5.77 19.92
N LEU A 207 12.01 -5.63 18.82
CA LEU A 207 12.33 -6.70 17.88
C LEU A 207 13.69 -7.29 18.23
N ILE A 208 13.76 -8.60 18.43
CA ILE A 208 14.99 -9.30 18.79
C ILE A 208 15.45 -10.10 17.58
N GLU A 209 16.58 -9.68 17.02
CA GLU A 209 17.17 -10.27 15.84
C GLU A 209 18.40 -11.11 16.19
N ASP A 210 18.73 -12.08 15.33
CA ASP A 210 20.00 -12.80 15.33
C ASP A 210 20.37 -13.14 13.90
N GLY A 211 21.54 -12.65 13.49
CA GLY A 211 22.07 -12.88 12.15
C GLY A 211 21.27 -12.18 11.01
N GLY A 212 20.58 -11.07 11.32
CA GLY A 212 19.78 -10.31 10.36
C GLY A 212 18.37 -10.87 10.13
N GLU A 213 17.92 -11.81 10.97
CA GLU A 213 16.57 -12.36 10.94
C GLU A 213 15.87 -12.18 12.30
N LEU A 214 14.57 -11.92 12.28
CA LEU A 214 13.77 -11.86 13.51
C LEU A 214 13.71 -13.22 14.19
N ARG A 215 13.97 -13.27 15.51
CA ARG A 215 13.94 -14.50 16.32
C ARG A 215 12.97 -14.43 17.48
N ALA A 216 12.66 -13.25 17.95
CA ALA A 216 11.72 -13.06 19.04
C ALA A 216 11.22 -11.61 19.05
N ILE A 217 10.16 -11.39 19.80
CA ILE A 217 9.69 -10.04 20.16
C ILE A 217 9.64 -9.93 21.69
N ARG A 218 9.85 -8.72 22.22
CA ARG A 218 9.58 -8.42 23.62
C ARG A 218 8.22 -7.75 23.74
N LEU A 219 7.38 -8.26 24.60
CA LEU A 219 6.05 -7.73 24.85
C LEU A 219 6.10 -6.60 25.87
N ALA A 220 5.19 -5.63 25.72
CA ALA A 220 5.01 -4.50 26.61
C ALA A 220 3.53 -4.29 26.94
N PRO A 221 3.21 -3.66 28.08
CA PRO A 221 1.83 -3.26 28.36
C PRO A 221 1.29 -2.35 27.26
N GLY A 222 0.10 -2.66 26.79
CA GLY A 222 -0.65 -1.83 25.84
C GLY A 222 -1.10 -0.52 26.48
N THR A 223 -1.59 0.39 25.65
CA THR A 223 -2.22 1.63 26.09
C THR A 223 -3.66 1.63 25.60
N ASP A 224 -4.57 2.28 26.34
CA ASP A 224 -5.98 2.43 25.93
C ASP A 224 -6.16 3.34 24.71
N LYS A 225 -5.07 3.76 24.05
CA LYS A 225 -5.11 4.59 22.85
C LYS A 225 -4.98 3.72 21.60
N PRO A 226 -5.73 4.02 20.52
CA PRO A 226 -5.70 3.26 19.28
C PRO A 226 -4.44 3.53 18.43
N THR A 227 -3.37 4.00 19.05
CA THR A 227 -2.07 4.26 18.42
C THR A 227 -1.02 3.42 19.08
N TYR A 228 -0.17 2.77 18.28
CA TYR A 228 1.01 2.11 18.79
C TYR A 228 1.96 3.16 19.38
N PRO A 229 2.36 3.02 20.67
CA PRO A 229 3.31 3.96 21.25
C PRO A 229 4.69 3.71 20.64
N SER A 230 5.34 4.77 20.17
CA SER A 230 6.78 4.71 19.88
C SER A 230 7.53 4.45 21.18
N CYS A 231 8.16 3.28 21.28
CA CYS A 231 9.16 2.84 22.26
C CYS A 231 9.07 3.39 23.68
N ALA A 232 8.59 2.57 24.60
CA ALA A 232 9.03 2.61 25.98
C ALA A 232 9.99 1.48 26.24
N ALA A 233 11.06 1.71 26.98
CA ALA A 233 11.93 0.66 27.50
C ALA A 233 11.09 -0.36 28.26
N VAL A 234 11.24 -1.64 27.96
CA VAL A 234 10.27 -2.63 28.35
C VAL A 234 10.93 -3.72 29.19
N ASP A 235 10.34 -3.92 30.34
CA ASP A 235 10.52 -5.12 31.17
C ASP A 235 9.30 -6.03 30.89
N GLY A 236 9.40 -6.87 29.86
CA GLY A 236 8.30 -7.72 29.42
C GLY A 236 8.78 -9.09 28.94
N ASP A 237 7.83 -10.03 28.84
CA ASP A 237 8.12 -11.39 28.40
C ASP A 237 8.62 -11.41 26.95
N VAL A 238 9.66 -12.21 26.71
CA VAL A 238 10.19 -12.48 25.36
C VAL A 238 9.39 -13.63 24.74
N LEU A 239 8.83 -13.39 23.58
CA LEU A 239 8.07 -14.35 22.79
C LEU A 239 8.88 -14.80 21.58
N PRO A 240 9.45 -16.03 21.59
CA PRO A 240 10.14 -16.57 20.41
C PRO A 240 9.19 -16.82 19.26
N LEU A 241 9.57 -16.37 18.05
CA LEU A 241 8.80 -16.55 16.82
C LEU A 241 9.68 -16.37 15.58
N ASP A 242 9.18 -16.77 14.44
CA ASP A 242 9.88 -16.73 13.15
C ASP A 242 9.51 -15.48 12.31
N GLY A 243 8.40 -14.80 12.64
CA GLY A 243 8.01 -13.60 11.94
C GLY A 243 6.79 -12.89 12.55
N ILE A 244 6.65 -11.60 12.22
CA ILE A 244 5.49 -10.80 12.56
C ILE A 244 4.83 -10.23 11.31
N PHE A 245 3.51 -10.13 11.34
CA PHE A 245 2.70 -9.45 10.35
C PHE A 245 2.09 -8.20 10.97
N VAL A 246 2.54 -7.04 10.51
CA VAL A 246 2.14 -5.74 11.07
C VAL A 246 0.87 -5.25 10.37
N ALA A 247 -0.26 -5.40 11.04
CA ALA A 247 -1.59 -5.06 10.53
C ALA A 247 -2.27 -3.96 11.35
N VAL A 248 -1.51 -2.88 11.65
CA VAL A 248 -1.96 -1.73 12.46
C VAL A 248 -2.56 -0.60 11.63
N GLY A 249 -2.82 -0.86 10.36
CA GLY A 249 -3.52 0.01 9.44
C GLY A 249 -2.66 0.51 8.28
N LEU A 250 -3.35 1.13 7.32
CA LEU A 250 -2.77 1.79 6.15
C LEU A 250 -2.97 3.29 6.28
N LYS A 251 -2.09 4.06 5.65
CA LYS A 251 -2.19 5.52 5.57
C LYS A 251 -2.09 5.95 4.12
N PRO A 252 -3.20 6.38 3.49
CA PRO A 252 -3.14 7.07 2.21
C PRO A 252 -2.59 8.49 2.41
N GLU A 253 -1.81 8.97 1.46
CA GLU A 253 -1.25 10.33 1.47
C GLU A 253 -1.97 11.20 0.45
N ASN A 254 -3.27 11.42 0.68
CA ASN A 254 -4.16 12.11 -0.25
C ASN A 254 -4.48 13.55 0.16
N ASP A 255 -3.94 14.06 1.27
CA ASP A 255 -4.29 15.37 1.83
C ASP A 255 -4.08 16.51 0.82
N CYS A 256 -3.03 16.43 -0.01
CA CYS A 256 -2.73 17.40 -1.05
C CYS A 256 -3.75 17.41 -2.21
N PHE A 257 -4.65 16.43 -2.28
CA PHE A 257 -5.71 16.32 -3.29
C PHE A 257 -7.10 16.68 -2.75
N ALA A 258 -7.24 17.04 -1.46
CA ALA A 258 -8.52 17.30 -0.81
C ALA A 258 -9.33 18.43 -1.46
N ASP A 259 -8.68 19.41 -2.10
CA ASP A 259 -9.33 20.50 -2.81
C ASP A 259 -10.00 20.07 -4.13
N VAL A 260 -9.60 18.92 -4.69
CA VAL A 260 -10.05 18.45 -6.01
C VAL A 260 -10.72 17.08 -5.98
N ALA A 261 -10.62 16.34 -4.86
CA ALA A 261 -11.18 15.02 -4.66
C ALA A 261 -11.79 14.88 -3.27
N SER A 262 -12.94 14.20 -3.17
CA SER A 262 -13.54 13.89 -1.88
C SER A 262 -12.80 12.76 -1.18
N LEU A 263 -12.40 12.96 0.07
CA LEU A 263 -11.78 11.94 0.90
C LEU A 263 -12.81 11.34 1.87
N ASP A 264 -12.65 10.05 2.17
CA ASP A 264 -13.40 9.40 3.24
C ASP A 264 -12.78 9.70 4.64
N GLU A 265 -13.38 9.16 5.70
CA GLU A 265 -12.93 9.35 7.09
C GLU A 265 -11.52 8.80 7.35
N CYS A 266 -11.04 7.89 6.50
CA CYS A 266 -9.70 7.28 6.57
C CYS A 266 -8.68 7.97 5.65
N GLY A 267 -9.08 8.99 4.89
CA GLY A 267 -8.24 9.72 3.96
C GLY A 267 -8.14 9.12 2.55
N TYR A 268 -8.93 8.09 2.23
CA TYR A 268 -8.98 7.52 0.87
C TYR A 268 -9.82 8.38 -0.06
N ILE A 269 -9.39 8.50 -1.32
CA ILE A 269 -10.19 9.19 -2.36
C ILE A 269 -11.43 8.36 -2.66
N SER A 270 -12.61 8.97 -2.47
CA SER A 270 -13.90 8.34 -2.73
C SER A 270 -14.14 8.20 -4.23
N ALA A 271 -14.15 6.97 -4.74
CA ALA A 271 -14.39 6.66 -6.14
C ALA A 271 -15.06 5.30 -6.29
N ASP A 272 -15.89 5.18 -7.32
CA ASP A 272 -16.48 3.92 -7.74
C ASP A 272 -15.56 3.14 -8.70
N GLU A 273 -16.05 2.03 -9.23
CA GLU A 273 -15.32 1.16 -10.15
C GLU A 273 -14.99 1.80 -11.52
N SER A 274 -15.56 2.98 -11.84
CA SER A 274 -15.19 3.73 -13.03
C SER A 274 -13.86 4.46 -12.90
N CYS A 275 -13.33 4.58 -11.68
CA CYS A 275 -12.14 5.35 -11.36
C CYS A 275 -12.20 6.84 -11.75
N SER A 276 -13.39 7.38 -12.03
CA SER A 276 -13.58 8.77 -12.50
C SER A 276 -14.02 9.68 -11.36
N LEU A 277 -13.38 10.82 -11.25
CA LEU A 277 -13.76 11.90 -10.33
C LEU A 277 -14.41 13.08 -11.07
N GLY A 278 -14.58 12.96 -12.41
CA GLY A 278 -15.10 14.01 -13.25
C GLY A 278 -14.04 15.01 -13.74
N ASN A 279 -14.41 15.86 -14.67
CA ASN A 279 -13.58 16.98 -15.15
C ASN A 279 -12.15 16.59 -15.62
N GLY A 280 -11.97 15.36 -16.11
CA GLY A 280 -10.66 14.87 -16.53
C GLY A 280 -9.73 14.46 -15.38
N LEU A 281 -10.27 14.30 -14.16
CA LEU A 281 -9.58 13.75 -12.99
C LEU A 281 -10.01 12.31 -12.76
N PHE A 282 -9.04 11.45 -12.50
CA PHE A 282 -9.21 10.02 -12.27
C PHE A 282 -8.36 9.57 -11.08
N VAL A 283 -8.71 8.42 -10.49
CA VAL A 283 -7.95 7.83 -9.40
C VAL A 283 -7.79 6.33 -9.63
N ALA A 284 -6.64 5.76 -9.27
CA ALA A 284 -6.36 4.34 -9.46
C ALA A 284 -5.50 3.76 -8.32
N GLY A 285 -5.70 2.49 -8.02
CA GLY A 285 -4.90 1.77 -7.04
C GLY A 285 -5.33 2.00 -5.60
N ASP A 286 -4.40 1.85 -4.69
CA ASP A 286 -4.68 1.69 -3.27
C ASP A 286 -5.02 2.98 -2.54
N CYS A 287 -4.79 4.14 -3.15
CA CYS A 287 -5.15 5.44 -2.60
C CYS A 287 -6.66 5.75 -2.64
N ARG A 288 -7.47 4.95 -3.36
CA ARG A 288 -8.93 5.10 -3.42
C ARG A 288 -9.67 4.15 -2.48
N THR A 289 -10.95 4.43 -2.26
CA THR A 289 -11.88 3.51 -1.57
C THR A 289 -12.01 2.21 -2.36
N LYS A 290 -11.66 1.09 -1.76
CA LYS A 290 -11.77 -0.26 -2.32
C LYS A 290 -11.63 -1.34 -1.25
N ALA A 291 -12.20 -2.52 -1.49
CA ALA A 291 -12.18 -3.62 -0.53
C ALA A 291 -10.86 -4.40 -0.52
N VAL A 292 -10.19 -4.52 -1.66
CA VAL A 292 -8.98 -5.36 -1.82
C VAL A 292 -7.84 -4.54 -2.41
N ARG A 293 -6.69 -4.56 -1.74
CA ARG A 293 -5.45 -3.91 -2.15
C ARG A 293 -4.43 -4.98 -2.50
N GLN A 294 -4.19 -5.16 -3.80
CA GLN A 294 -3.26 -6.12 -4.37
C GLN A 294 -2.69 -5.56 -5.68
N ILE A 295 -1.54 -6.05 -6.13
CA ILE A 295 -0.94 -5.66 -7.42
C ILE A 295 -1.96 -5.79 -8.55
N THR A 296 -2.68 -6.91 -8.61
CA THR A 296 -3.68 -7.19 -9.65
C THR A 296 -4.82 -6.18 -9.66
N THR A 297 -5.34 -5.78 -8.48
CA THR A 297 -6.40 -4.77 -8.39
C THR A 297 -5.89 -3.37 -8.70
N ALA A 298 -4.64 -3.05 -8.35
CA ALA A 298 -3.99 -1.79 -8.70
C ALA A 298 -3.78 -1.67 -10.22
N VAL A 299 -3.27 -2.72 -10.86
CA VAL A 299 -3.13 -2.81 -12.33
C VAL A 299 -4.49 -2.69 -13.02
N GLY A 300 -5.53 -3.37 -12.49
CA GLY A 300 -6.89 -3.27 -12.99
C GLY A 300 -7.42 -1.84 -12.96
N ASP A 301 -7.30 -1.16 -11.83
CA ASP A 301 -7.71 0.23 -11.68
C ASP A 301 -6.95 1.15 -12.65
N GLY A 302 -5.62 0.96 -12.79
CA GLY A 302 -4.80 1.72 -13.72
C GLY A 302 -5.29 1.61 -15.17
N ALA A 303 -5.67 0.39 -15.59
CA ALA A 303 -6.24 0.17 -16.91
C ALA A 303 -7.61 0.86 -17.07
N VAL A 304 -8.50 0.77 -16.07
CA VAL A 304 -9.83 1.43 -16.08
C VAL A 304 -9.68 2.95 -16.16
N ALA A 305 -8.86 3.55 -15.27
CA ALA A 305 -8.62 4.99 -15.25
C ALA A 305 -8.04 5.50 -16.58
N ALA A 306 -7.08 4.78 -17.17
CA ALA A 306 -6.49 5.12 -18.44
C ALA A 306 -7.50 5.12 -19.59
N VAL A 307 -8.33 4.06 -19.67
CA VAL A 307 -9.38 3.98 -20.70
C VAL A 307 -10.39 5.11 -20.53
N ALA A 308 -10.78 5.42 -19.30
CA ALA A 308 -11.68 6.54 -18.99
C ALA A 308 -11.04 7.89 -19.35
N ALA A 309 -9.76 8.11 -19.03
CA ALA A 309 -9.02 9.32 -19.41
C ALA A 309 -8.91 9.47 -20.92
N CYS A 310 -8.58 8.40 -21.65
CA CYS A 310 -8.52 8.43 -23.11
C CYS A 310 -9.87 8.77 -23.75
N ARG A 311 -10.98 8.24 -23.21
CA ARG A 311 -12.34 8.60 -23.67
C ARG A 311 -12.65 10.07 -23.39
N TYR A 312 -12.35 10.57 -22.21
CA TYR A 312 -12.53 11.99 -21.88
C TYR A 312 -11.77 12.89 -22.87
N LEU A 313 -10.52 12.56 -23.18
CA LEU A 313 -9.70 13.32 -24.12
C LEU A 313 -10.26 13.35 -25.54
N THR A 314 -11.13 12.42 -25.95
CA THR A 314 -11.80 12.46 -27.26
C THR A 314 -13.01 13.42 -27.29
N THR A 315 -13.42 13.91 -26.10
CA THR A 315 -14.56 14.87 -26.00
C THR A 315 -14.09 16.32 -25.93
N LEU A 316 -12.79 16.57 -25.88
CA LEU A 316 -12.16 17.89 -25.91
C LEU A 316 -11.86 18.33 -27.34
#